data_23f17618310fe41ac57364ceb77d1f20
#
_entry.id   23f17618310fe41ac57364ceb77d1f20
#
_cell.length_a   1.000
_cell.length_b   1.000
_cell.length_c   1.000
_cell.angle_alpha   90.00
_cell.angle_beta   90.00
_cell.angle_gamma   90.00
#
_symmetry.space_group_name_H-M   'P 1'
#
loop_
_entity.id
_entity.type
_entity.pdbx_description
1 polymer ?
#
loop_
_entity_poly.entity_id
_entity_poly.type
_entity_poly.pdbx_seq_one_letter_code
_entity_poly.pdbx_strand_id
1 'polypeptide(L)' 'MDIDEAGALEISRRARGTPRIANNLLKRVRDYAQVKAGNFITGEVAKESLELLEIDPHG' A
#
# COMPACT_ATOMS: atom_id res chain seq x y z
N MET A 1 8.59 -9.65 -5.34
CA MET A 1 7.33 -8.91 -5.13
C MET A 1 7.03 -8.09 -6.36
N ASP A 2 5.85 -8.25 -6.89
CA ASP A 2 5.44 -7.50 -8.07
C ASP A 2 4.51 -6.37 -7.65
N ILE A 3 4.83 -5.18 -8.11
CA ILE A 3 4.02 -4.01 -7.83
C ILE A 3 3.75 -3.26 -9.13
N ASP A 4 2.49 -2.90 -9.32
CA ASP A 4 2.08 -2.11 -10.47
C ASP A 4 2.51 -0.67 -10.27
N GLU A 5 2.73 0.04 -11.38
CA GLU A 5 3.08 1.45 -11.33
C GLU A 5 2.02 2.26 -10.57
N ALA A 6 0.75 1.92 -10.80
CA ALA A 6 -0.35 2.58 -10.09
C ALA A 6 -0.29 2.32 -8.59
N GLY A 7 0.10 1.09 -8.19
CA GLY A 7 0.24 0.78 -6.78
C GLY A 7 1.37 1.55 -6.12
N ALA A 8 2.50 1.64 -6.80
CA ALA A 8 3.63 2.41 -6.31
C ALA A 8 3.28 3.89 -6.18
N LEU A 9 2.54 4.41 -7.14
CA LEU A 9 2.14 5.80 -7.13
C LEU A 9 1.19 6.10 -5.96
N GLU A 10 0.26 5.21 -5.68
CA GLU A 10 -0.64 5.37 -4.55
C GLU A 10 0.12 5.43 -3.22
N ILE A 11 1.07 4.53 -3.05
CA ILE A 11 1.88 4.51 -1.84
C ILE A 11 2.68 5.80 -1.71
N SER A 12 3.28 6.24 -2.80
CA SER A 12 4.08 7.46 -2.82
C SER A 12 3.24 8.69 -2.45
N ARG A 13 2.04 8.77 -2.99
CA ARG A 13 1.13 9.89 -2.71
C ARG A 13 0.76 9.94 -1.24
N ARG A 14 0.47 8.79 -0.65
CA ARG A 14 0.08 8.71 0.76
C ARG A 14 1.26 8.99 1.69
N ALA A 15 2.46 8.65 1.25
CA ALA A 15 3.67 8.86 2.04
C ALA A 15 4.13 10.32 2.03
N ARG A 16 3.66 11.11 1.07
CA ARG A 16 3.99 12.54 0.96
C ARG A 16 5.49 12.80 0.92
N GLY A 17 6.21 11.91 0.23
CA GLY A 17 7.65 12.07 0.08
C GLY A 17 8.48 11.67 1.28
N THR A 18 7.88 11.00 2.27
CA THR A 18 8.59 10.52 3.45
C THR A 18 8.96 9.05 3.25
N PRO A 19 10.26 8.73 3.04
CA PRO A 19 10.66 7.34 2.76
C PRO A 19 10.27 6.35 3.85
N ARG A 20 10.35 6.76 5.11
CA ARG A 20 9.98 5.90 6.23
C ARG A 20 8.51 5.50 6.16
N ILE A 21 7.65 6.47 5.89
CA ILE A 21 6.22 6.21 5.79
C ILE A 21 5.94 5.35 4.56
N ALA A 22 6.61 5.63 3.44
CA ALA A 22 6.45 4.85 2.23
C ALA A 22 6.80 3.38 2.47
N ASN A 23 7.88 3.12 3.18
CA ASN A 23 8.30 1.75 3.49
C ASN A 23 7.28 1.05 4.37
N ASN A 24 6.75 1.73 5.38
CA ASN A 24 5.74 1.16 6.25
C ASN A 24 4.46 0.83 5.49
N LEU A 25 4.02 1.76 4.64
CA LEU A 25 2.83 1.53 3.82
C LEU A 25 3.04 0.39 2.86
N LEU A 26 4.23 0.31 2.27
CA LEU A 26 4.55 -0.77 1.35
C LEU A 26 4.44 -2.13 2.03
N LYS A 27 4.95 -2.24 3.24
CA LYS A 27 4.87 -3.49 4.00
C LYS A 27 3.42 -3.89 4.25
N ARG A 28 2.59 -2.92 4.63
CA ARG A 28 1.18 -3.18 4.89
C ARG A 28 0.44 -3.60 3.63
N VAL A 29 0.67 -2.89 2.54
CA VAL A 29 0.05 -3.21 1.27
C VAL A 29 0.51 -4.57 0.78
N ARG A 30 1.78 -4.89 0.96
CA ARG A 30 2.34 -6.17 0.57
C ARG A 30 1.67 -7.32 1.32
N ASP A 31 1.50 -7.17 2.63
CA ASP A 31 0.81 -8.19 3.42
C ASP A 31 -0.61 -8.39 2.94
N TYR A 32 -1.30 -7.30 2.68
CA TYR A 32 -2.67 -7.36 2.18
C TYR A 32 -2.71 -8.06 0.82
N ALA A 33 -1.76 -7.74 -0.05
CA ALA A 33 -1.71 -8.33 -1.37
C ALA A 33 -1.41 -9.83 -1.33
N GLN A 34 -0.63 -10.28 -0.36
CA GLN A 34 -0.35 -11.70 -0.20
C GLN A 34 -1.62 -12.50 0.05
N VAL A 35 -2.51 -11.92 0.82
CA VAL A 35 -3.76 -12.60 1.17
C VAL A 35 -4.80 -12.47 0.06
N LYS A 36 -4.89 -11.29 -0.53
CA LYS A 36 -5.95 -10.98 -1.48
C LYS A 36 -5.58 -11.15 -2.95
N ALA A 37 -4.32 -10.89 -3.29
CA ALA A 37 -3.92 -10.80 -4.70
C ALA A 37 -2.69 -11.63 -5.04
N GLY A 38 -2.30 -12.56 -4.19
CA GLY A 38 -1.19 -13.47 -4.50
C GLY A 38 0.14 -12.77 -4.74
N ASN A 39 0.49 -11.81 -3.91
CA ASN A 39 1.74 -11.07 -3.97
C ASN A 39 1.85 -10.04 -5.09
N PHE A 40 0.75 -9.75 -5.76
CA PHE A 40 0.76 -8.72 -6.79
C PHE A 40 0.04 -7.48 -6.29
N ILE A 41 0.75 -6.35 -6.29
CA ILE A 41 0.20 -5.09 -5.81
C ILE A 41 -0.23 -4.25 -7.00
N THR A 42 -1.54 -4.14 -7.19
CA THR A 42 -2.11 -3.23 -8.20
C THR A 42 -2.53 -1.92 -7.55
N GLY A 43 -2.89 -0.95 -8.37
CA GLY A 43 -3.41 0.30 -7.85
C GLY A 43 -4.64 0.11 -6.98
N GLU A 44 -5.53 -0.80 -7.39
CA GLU A 44 -6.73 -1.11 -6.61
C GLU A 44 -6.39 -1.74 -5.28
N VAL A 45 -5.48 -2.70 -5.27
CA VAL A 45 -5.06 -3.37 -4.05
C VAL A 45 -4.41 -2.38 -3.09
N ALA A 46 -3.52 -1.54 -3.61
CA ALA A 46 -2.88 -0.53 -2.81
C ALA A 46 -3.90 0.44 -2.22
N LYS A 47 -4.84 0.88 -3.03
CA LYS A 47 -5.87 1.82 -2.59
C LYS A 47 -6.73 1.22 -1.50
N GLU A 48 -7.20 -0.02 -1.69
CA GLU A 48 -8.02 -0.69 -0.69
C GLU A 48 -7.28 -0.86 0.63
N SER A 49 -6.03 -1.31 0.54
CA SER A 49 -5.21 -1.51 1.72
C SER A 49 -5.00 -0.20 2.48
N LEU A 50 -4.68 0.85 1.77
CA LEU A 50 -4.43 2.15 2.39
C LEU A 50 -5.70 2.75 2.97
N GLU A 51 -6.84 2.52 2.35
CA GLU A 51 -8.12 2.97 2.91
C GLU A 51 -8.41 2.28 4.23
N LEU A 52 -8.11 0.99 4.32
CA LEU A 52 -8.29 0.25 5.57
C LEU A 52 -7.40 0.82 6.68
N LEU A 53 -6.18 1.21 6.33
CA LEU A 53 -5.28 1.81 7.30
C LEU A 53 -5.76 3.17 7.77
N GLU A 54 -6.40 3.93 6.90
CA GLU A 54 -6.92 5.24 7.24
C GLU A 54 -8.12 5.17 8.17
N ILE A 55 -8.88 4.09 8.12
CA ILE A 55 -10.03 3.91 8.99
C ILE A 55 -9.59 3.71 10.42
N ASP A 56 -8.41 3.14 10.63
CA ASP A 56 -7.87 2.95 11.98
C ASP A 56 -7.33 4.28 12.51
N PRO A 57 -7.97 4.87 13.54
CA PRO A 57 -7.54 6.17 14.07
C PRO A 57 -6.17 6.15 14.72
N HIS A 58 -5.66 4.98 15.03
CA HIS A 58 -4.32 4.85 15.60
C HIS A 58 -3.28 4.47 14.57
N GLY A 59 -3.73 4.36 13.39
CA GLY A 59 -3.07 3.98 12.19
C GLY A 59 -1.62 4.01 12.03
#